data_f2c9e0d94de33de6c91803efc90b8040
#
_entry.id   f2c9e0d94de33de6c91803efc90b8040
#
_cell.length_a   1.000
_cell.length_b   1.000
_cell.length_c   1.000
_cell.angle_alpha   90.00
_cell.angle_beta   90.00
_cell.angle_gamma   90.00
#
_symmetry.space_group_name_H-M   'P 1'
#
loop_
_entity.id
_entity.type
_entity.pdbx_description
1 polymer ?
#
loop_
_entity_poly.entity_id
_entity_poly.type
_entity_poly.pdbx_seq_one_letter_code
_entity_poly.pdbx_strand_id
1 'polypeptide(L)'
;MNCYASHNYRDFSHAGNISKNFNEHIMQDMGFKNVALRQTHFHNKILGFFATLAGVCVIPFRLHKGDRLVLQYPIKKYYTFICKMAHIRGAKVITLIHDLGCCRRKKLTPQKEMKRLGNSDALIVHNNNMKRWIEEHGYKGGIAVHKMTDYTADAEAAVHKYDVGKCKILYAGALSRKKNAFLYELANSSLNYDIELYGRGFDASQIKSKNVHYHGFMSDTQLISENNCTFGLVWDGNSIDACEGAYGSYLKLNNPIKTSLYIRCHLPVIVWEQAAIAEVVKEKGIGVCVASLQDIDKIVAEITPEEYDKLEKNVIEWSKELKHGNCTRNAINQCLEYLK
;
A
#
# COMPACT_ATOMS: atom_id res chain seq x y z
N MET A 1 -27.66 7.03 1.55
CA MET A 1 -26.71 6.70 2.65
C MET A 1 -25.36 6.36 2.06
N ASN A 2 -24.26 6.72 2.76
CA ASN A 2 -22.92 6.24 2.39
C ASN A 2 -22.67 4.91 3.12
N CYS A 3 -22.16 3.90 2.40
CA CYS A 3 -21.96 2.58 2.95
C CYS A 3 -20.74 1.88 2.35
N TYR A 4 -20.28 0.82 3.02
CA TYR A 4 -19.22 -0.04 2.57
C TYR A 4 -19.57 -1.52 2.81
N ALA A 5 -18.82 -2.42 2.20
CA ALA A 5 -19.00 -3.86 2.39
C ALA A 5 -17.75 -4.48 3.01
N SER A 6 -17.86 -4.94 4.26
CA SER A 6 -16.83 -5.72 4.94
C SER A 6 -16.86 -7.18 4.52
N HIS A 7 -15.79 -7.92 4.78
CA HIS A 7 -15.70 -9.34 4.52
C HIS A 7 -14.71 -10.05 5.49
N ASN A 8 -14.43 -11.32 5.26
CA ASN A 8 -13.47 -12.07 6.07
C ASN A 8 -12.03 -11.69 5.72
N TYR A 9 -11.31 -11.11 6.67
CA TYR A 9 -9.87 -10.85 6.63
C TYR A 9 -9.13 -11.89 7.47
N ARG A 10 -8.47 -12.84 6.82
CA ARG A 10 -7.88 -14.01 7.50
C ARG A 10 -6.76 -13.68 8.47
N ASP A 11 -5.97 -12.69 8.13
CA ASP A 11 -4.75 -12.35 8.85
C ASP A 11 -4.42 -10.87 8.64
N PHE A 12 -4.19 -10.16 9.74
CA PHE A 12 -3.78 -8.75 9.73
C PHE A 12 -2.28 -8.56 9.56
N SER A 13 -1.46 -9.61 9.67
CA SER A 13 -0.03 -9.52 9.40
C SER A 13 0.30 -9.34 7.90
N HIS A 14 -0.71 -9.51 7.02
CA HIS A 14 -0.53 -9.28 5.59
C HIS A 14 -0.87 -7.85 5.20
N ALA A 15 0.07 -7.15 4.61
CA ALA A 15 -0.04 -5.77 4.14
C ALA A 15 -1.35 -5.44 3.39
N GLY A 16 -1.85 -6.36 2.54
CA GLY A 16 -3.11 -6.16 1.81
C GLY A 16 -4.37 -6.25 2.68
N ASN A 17 -4.31 -6.83 3.88
CA ASN A 17 -5.44 -6.85 4.82
C ASN A 17 -5.36 -5.67 5.80
N ILE A 18 -4.15 -5.26 6.17
CA ILE A 18 -3.89 -4.07 7.00
C ILE A 18 -4.54 -2.84 6.35
N SER A 19 -4.20 -2.54 5.10
CA SER A 19 -4.75 -1.38 4.39
C SER A 19 -6.27 -1.41 4.26
N LYS A 20 -6.85 -2.59 4.05
CA LYS A 20 -8.32 -2.73 3.98
C LYS A 20 -8.99 -2.47 5.32
N ASN A 21 -8.36 -2.90 6.40
CA ASN A 21 -8.86 -2.66 7.75
C ASN A 21 -8.78 -1.16 8.09
N PHE A 22 -7.67 -0.50 7.80
CA PHE A 22 -7.54 0.95 7.97
C PHE A 22 -8.62 1.71 7.20
N ASN A 23 -8.86 1.35 5.94
CA ASN A 23 -9.90 1.98 5.14
C ASN A 23 -11.31 1.75 5.71
N GLU A 24 -11.60 0.58 6.29
CA GLU A 24 -12.89 0.35 6.95
C GLU A 24 -13.07 1.24 8.19
N HIS A 25 -12.03 1.39 9.03
CA HIS A 25 -12.06 2.30 10.17
C HIS A 25 -12.26 3.76 9.72
N ILE A 26 -11.50 4.20 8.70
CA ILE A 26 -11.66 5.55 8.14
C ILE A 26 -13.09 5.78 7.63
N MET A 27 -13.68 4.80 6.92
CA MET A 27 -15.07 4.90 6.45
C MET A 27 -16.07 4.91 7.62
N GLN A 28 -15.83 4.15 8.69
CA GLN A 28 -16.65 4.19 9.91
C GLN A 28 -16.61 5.59 10.55
N ASP A 29 -15.42 6.17 10.69
CA ASP A 29 -15.25 7.54 11.24
C ASP A 29 -15.89 8.61 10.34
N MET A 30 -16.00 8.36 9.03
CA MET A 30 -16.76 9.20 8.09
C MET A 30 -18.28 8.98 8.17
N GLY A 31 -18.77 8.11 9.07
CA GLY A 31 -20.20 7.81 9.23
C GLY A 31 -20.76 6.81 8.21
N PHE A 32 -19.91 6.11 7.45
CA PHE A 32 -20.35 5.06 6.52
C PHE A 32 -20.85 3.82 7.28
N LYS A 33 -21.89 3.19 6.78
CA LYS A 33 -22.48 1.99 7.37
C LYS A 33 -22.06 0.72 6.64
N ASN A 34 -21.70 -0.32 7.37
CA ASN A 34 -21.43 -1.63 6.80
C ASN A 34 -22.74 -2.31 6.37
N VAL A 35 -22.90 -2.58 5.07
CA VAL A 35 -24.07 -3.26 4.51
C VAL A 35 -23.86 -4.77 4.30
N ALA A 36 -22.66 -5.31 4.55
CA ALA A 36 -22.40 -6.74 4.61
C ALA A 36 -22.59 -7.28 6.04
N LEU A 37 -22.11 -8.49 6.31
CA LEU A 37 -21.94 -8.96 7.68
C LEU A 37 -20.75 -8.26 8.34
N ARG A 38 -20.69 -8.30 9.68
CA ARG A 38 -19.54 -7.74 10.38
C ARG A 38 -18.25 -8.42 9.92
N GLN A 39 -17.15 -7.71 10.03
CA GLN A 39 -15.80 -8.21 9.77
C GLN A 39 -15.52 -9.49 10.56
N THR A 40 -14.88 -10.47 9.92
CA THR A 40 -14.48 -11.73 10.54
C THR A 40 -13.03 -12.08 10.20
N HIS A 41 -12.42 -12.97 10.99
CA HIS A 41 -11.00 -13.35 10.90
C HIS A 41 -10.79 -14.87 10.82
N PHE A 42 -11.73 -15.59 10.22
CA PHE A 42 -11.60 -17.03 10.10
C PHE A 42 -10.39 -17.42 9.23
N HIS A 43 -9.41 -18.11 9.81
CA HIS A 43 -8.29 -18.70 9.09
C HIS A 43 -8.72 -19.91 8.25
N ASN A 44 -9.72 -20.66 8.71
CA ASN A 44 -10.28 -21.77 7.96
C ASN A 44 -10.90 -21.27 6.65
N LYS A 45 -10.46 -21.88 5.53
CA LYS A 45 -10.86 -21.46 4.17
C LYS A 45 -12.35 -21.67 3.91
N ILE A 46 -12.94 -22.71 4.49
CA ILE A 46 -14.35 -23.07 4.30
C ILE A 46 -15.23 -22.10 5.09
N LEU A 47 -14.93 -21.90 6.38
CA LEU A 47 -15.67 -20.94 7.21
C LEU A 47 -15.57 -19.52 6.65
N GLY A 48 -14.37 -19.07 6.26
CA GLY A 48 -14.17 -17.77 5.65
C GLY A 48 -14.87 -17.59 4.29
N PHE A 49 -15.03 -18.70 3.54
CA PHE A 49 -15.80 -18.70 2.31
C PHE A 49 -17.30 -18.48 2.59
N PHE A 50 -17.90 -19.26 3.50
CA PHE A 50 -19.31 -19.14 3.83
C PHE A 50 -19.63 -17.80 4.51
N ALA A 51 -18.77 -17.32 5.41
CA ALA A 51 -18.94 -15.99 6.02
C ALA A 51 -18.94 -14.88 4.95
N THR A 52 -18.02 -14.92 3.98
CA THR A 52 -17.98 -13.97 2.88
C THR A 52 -19.21 -14.11 1.98
N LEU A 53 -19.63 -15.33 1.63
CA LEU A 53 -20.81 -15.58 0.81
C LEU A 53 -22.08 -15.03 1.47
N ALA A 54 -22.29 -15.34 2.75
CA ALA A 54 -23.42 -14.83 3.52
C ALA A 54 -23.43 -13.29 3.55
N GLY A 55 -22.25 -12.66 3.78
CA GLY A 55 -22.10 -11.21 3.72
C GLY A 55 -22.50 -10.64 2.36
N VAL A 56 -22.07 -11.26 1.27
CA VAL A 56 -22.42 -10.84 -0.10
C VAL A 56 -23.92 -10.98 -0.37
N CYS A 57 -24.56 -12.06 0.10
CA CYS A 57 -25.99 -12.29 -0.08
C CYS A 57 -26.87 -11.28 0.67
N VAL A 58 -26.39 -10.73 1.77
CA VAL A 58 -27.14 -9.73 2.58
C VAL A 58 -27.13 -8.33 1.95
N ILE A 59 -26.08 -7.97 1.20
CA ILE A 59 -25.90 -6.63 0.63
C ILE A 59 -27.14 -6.13 -0.13
N PRO A 60 -27.74 -6.88 -1.08
CA PRO A 60 -28.89 -6.39 -1.85
C PRO A 60 -30.11 -6.02 -1.00
N PHE A 61 -30.29 -6.65 0.16
CA PHE A 61 -31.41 -6.39 1.05
C PHE A 61 -31.22 -5.15 1.94
N ARG A 62 -29.97 -4.68 2.10
CA ARG A 62 -29.59 -3.52 2.91
C ARG A 62 -29.33 -2.26 2.10
N LEU A 63 -29.28 -2.38 0.77
CA LEU A 63 -29.09 -1.26 -0.13
C LEU A 63 -30.43 -0.64 -0.56
N HIS A 64 -30.47 0.68 -0.67
CA HIS A 64 -31.60 1.45 -1.10
C HIS A 64 -31.23 2.40 -2.25
N LYS A 65 -32.24 2.89 -2.95
CA LYS A 65 -32.06 3.88 -4.03
C LYS A 65 -31.35 5.13 -3.50
N GLY A 66 -30.32 5.56 -4.22
CA GLY A 66 -29.50 6.72 -3.86
C GLY A 66 -28.37 6.43 -2.88
N ASP A 67 -28.20 5.18 -2.40
CA ASP A 67 -27.04 4.81 -1.61
C ASP A 67 -25.75 4.85 -2.43
N ARG A 68 -24.61 5.07 -1.75
CA ARG A 68 -23.27 5.06 -2.35
C ARG A 68 -22.44 4.01 -1.64
N LEU A 69 -22.13 2.91 -2.36
CA LEU A 69 -21.43 1.73 -1.84
C LEU A 69 -19.96 1.78 -2.20
N VAL A 70 -19.08 1.84 -1.20
CA VAL A 70 -17.63 1.69 -1.38
C VAL A 70 -17.22 0.23 -1.28
N LEU A 71 -16.52 -0.26 -2.30
CA LEU A 71 -15.94 -1.60 -2.37
C LEU A 71 -14.42 -1.54 -2.41
N GLN A 72 -13.74 -2.47 -1.75
CA GLN A 72 -12.29 -2.59 -1.74
C GLN A 72 -11.83 -3.72 -2.69
N TYR A 73 -11.37 -3.37 -3.89
CA TYR A 73 -10.96 -4.32 -4.93
C TYR A 73 -9.52 -4.84 -4.70
N PRO A 74 -9.25 -6.15 -4.92
CA PRO A 74 -10.10 -7.14 -5.55
C PRO A 74 -11.01 -7.91 -4.56
N ILE A 75 -12.28 -8.12 -4.95
CA ILE A 75 -13.24 -9.00 -4.29
C ILE A 75 -13.45 -10.29 -5.13
N LYS A 76 -12.43 -10.74 -5.81
CA LYS A 76 -12.43 -11.99 -6.62
C LYS A 76 -13.72 -12.14 -7.44
N LYS A 77 -14.45 -13.26 -7.25
CA LYS A 77 -15.62 -13.65 -8.04
C LYS A 77 -16.92 -12.91 -7.70
N TYR A 78 -17.01 -12.27 -6.53
CA TYR A 78 -18.24 -11.61 -6.10
C TYR A 78 -18.38 -10.16 -6.57
N TYR A 79 -17.30 -9.54 -7.01
CA TYR A 79 -17.26 -8.13 -7.36
C TYR A 79 -18.37 -7.70 -8.32
N THR A 80 -18.42 -8.34 -9.51
CA THR A 80 -19.42 -8.01 -10.53
C THR A 80 -20.86 -8.26 -10.04
N PHE A 81 -21.08 -9.31 -9.24
CA PHE A 81 -22.39 -9.58 -8.65
C PHE A 81 -22.82 -8.46 -7.71
N ILE A 82 -21.93 -8.04 -6.79
CA ILE A 82 -22.23 -6.95 -5.84
C ILE A 82 -22.56 -5.65 -6.58
N CYS A 83 -21.75 -5.26 -7.58
CA CYS A 83 -22.00 -4.07 -8.38
C CYS A 83 -23.36 -4.11 -9.08
N LYS A 84 -23.70 -5.23 -9.74
CA LYS A 84 -24.98 -5.39 -10.41
C LYS A 84 -26.16 -5.31 -9.44
N MET A 85 -26.06 -5.95 -8.29
CA MET A 85 -27.10 -5.88 -7.25
C MET A 85 -27.25 -4.47 -6.69
N ALA A 86 -26.15 -3.74 -6.48
CA ALA A 86 -26.19 -2.34 -6.07
C ALA A 86 -26.97 -1.49 -7.11
N HIS A 87 -26.66 -1.64 -8.40
CA HIS A 87 -27.35 -0.91 -9.47
C HIS A 87 -28.84 -1.29 -9.56
N ILE A 88 -29.21 -2.57 -9.43
CA ILE A 88 -30.63 -3.00 -9.38
C ILE A 88 -31.36 -2.33 -8.21
N ARG A 89 -30.67 -2.13 -7.09
CA ARG A 89 -31.26 -1.41 -5.94
C ARG A 89 -31.22 0.11 -6.07
N GLY A 90 -30.71 0.65 -7.21
CA GLY A 90 -30.58 2.08 -7.47
C GLY A 90 -29.45 2.76 -6.68
N ALA A 91 -28.49 1.99 -6.18
CA ALA A 91 -27.29 2.49 -5.52
C ALA A 91 -26.14 2.70 -6.53
N LYS A 92 -25.21 3.59 -6.19
CA LYS A 92 -23.98 3.86 -6.94
C LYS A 92 -22.81 3.14 -6.29
N VAL A 93 -21.80 2.74 -7.09
CA VAL A 93 -20.65 1.99 -6.63
C VAL A 93 -19.36 2.78 -6.82
N ILE A 94 -18.61 2.95 -5.74
CA ILE A 94 -17.24 3.47 -5.73
C ILE A 94 -16.30 2.28 -5.45
N THR A 95 -15.24 2.12 -6.23
CA THR A 95 -14.28 1.04 -5.99
C THR A 95 -12.90 1.59 -5.67
N LEU A 96 -12.40 1.29 -4.46
CA LEU A 96 -11.03 1.54 -4.05
C LEU A 96 -10.15 0.35 -4.48
N ILE A 97 -9.18 0.62 -5.33
CA ILE A 97 -8.30 -0.39 -5.92
C ILE A 97 -7.05 -0.54 -5.05
N HIS A 98 -6.79 -1.76 -4.55
CA HIS A 98 -5.53 -2.12 -3.89
C HIS A 98 -4.53 -2.76 -4.85
N ASP A 99 -5.02 -3.54 -5.82
CA ASP A 99 -4.18 -4.24 -6.79
C ASP A 99 -4.93 -4.43 -8.11
N LEU A 100 -4.19 -4.27 -9.22
CA LEU A 100 -4.61 -4.72 -10.54
C LEU A 100 -4.06 -6.14 -10.78
N GLY A 101 -4.95 -7.12 -10.86
CA GLY A 101 -4.58 -8.54 -10.96
C GLY A 101 -3.91 -8.89 -12.29
N CYS A 102 -4.22 -8.15 -13.37
CA CYS A 102 -3.59 -8.29 -14.68
C CYS A 102 -2.11 -7.84 -14.67
N CYS A 103 -1.80 -6.78 -13.91
CA CYS A 103 -0.45 -6.21 -13.85
C CYS A 103 0.43 -6.94 -12.81
N ARG A 104 -0.07 -7.13 -11.57
CA ARG A 104 0.73 -7.68 -10.47
C ARG A 104 0.97 -9.18 -10.57
N ARG A 105 -0.07 -9.96 -10.88
CA ARG A 105 -0.01 -11.43 -10.81
C ARG A 105 -0.28 -12.11 -12.13
N LYS A 106 -0.56 -11.35 -13.18
CA LYS A 106 -0.93 -11.83 -14.53
C LYS A 106 -2.03 -12.91 -14.52
N LYS A 107 -2.94 -12.86 -13.51
CA LYS A 107 -4.06 -13.81 -13.36
C LYS A 107 -5.28 -13.45 -14.19
N LEU A 108 -5.33 -12.22 -14.68
CA LEU A 108 -6.36 -11.68 -15.56
C LEU A 108 -5.68 -11.06 -16.77
N THR A 109 -6.43 -10.89 -17.85
CA THR A 109 -6.02 -9.98 -18.93
C THR A 109 -6.51 -8.56 -18.61
N PRO A 110 -5.87 -7.50 -19.14
CA PRO A 110 -6.37 -6.12 -18.99
C PRO A 110 -7.84 -5.99 -19.34
N GLN A 111 -8.28 -6.58 -20.45
CA GLN A 111 -9.67 -6.54 -20.89
C GLN A 111 -10.66 -7.15 -19.89
N LYS A 112 -10.28 -8.31 -19.28
CA LYS A 112 -11.11 -8.95 -18.25
C LYS A 112 -11.16 -8.13 -16.96
N GLU A 113 -10.06 -7.47 -16.60
CA GLU A 113 -10.02 -6.60 -15.43
C GLU A 113 -10.85 -5.35 -15.64
N MET A 114 -10.70 -4.70 -16.81
CA MET A 114 -11.49 -3.52 -17.17
C MET A 114 -13.00 -3.83 -17.30
N LYS A 115 -13.36 -4.99 -17.84
CA LYS A 115 -14.78 -5.45 -17.83
C LYS A 115 -15.35 -5.58 -16.41
N ARG A 116 -14.51 -5.91 -15.41
CA ARG A 116 -14.96 -5.93 -14.00
C ARG A 116 -15.09 -4.52 -13.45
N LEU A 117 -14.01 -3.72 -13.55
CA LEU A 117 -13.96 -2.36 -13.01
C LEU A 117 -15.01 -1.44 -13.66
N GLY A 118 -15.37 -1.66 -14.93
CA GLY A 118 -16.46 -0.96 -15.61
C GLY A 118 -17.86 -1.17 -15.02
N ASN A 119 -18.01 -2.03 -13.99
CA ASN A 119 -19.25 -2.10 -13.21
C ASN A 119 -19.27 -1.10 -12.04
N SER A 120 -18.23 -0.29 -11.83
CA SER A 120 -18.22 0.80 -10.86
C SER A 120 -18.55 2.13 -11.52
N ASP A 121 -19.25 3.01 -10.80
CA ASP A 121 -19.55 4.37 -11.22
C ASP A 121 -18.35 5.32 -11.01
N ALA A 122 -17.52 5.06 -9.99
CA ALA A 122 -16.26 5.77 -9.77
C ALA A 122 -15.18 4.84 -9.21
N LEU A 123 -13.90 5.20 -9.44
CA LEU A 123 -12.73 4.46 -8.96
C LEU A 123 -11.85 5.36 -8.10
N ILE A 124 -11.25 4.76 -7.08
CA ILE A 124 -10.12 5.33 -6.34
C ILE A 124 -8.88 4.52 -6.70
N VAL A 125 -7.88 5.18 -7.26
CA VAL A 125 -6.64 4.59 -7.73
C VAL A 125 -5.44 5.09 -6.94
N HIS A 126 -4.32 4.38 -6.97
CA HIS A 126 -3.16 4.72 -6.16
C HIS A 126 -2.51 6.06 -6.57
N ASN A 127 -2.36 6.29 -7.87
CA ASN A 127 -1.55 7.39 -8.42
C ASN A 127 -1.97 7.73 -9.85
N ASN A 128 -1.37 8.76 -10.40
CA ASN A 128 -1.63 9.23 -11.77
C ASN A 128 -1.27 8.22 -12.85
N ASN A 129 -0.25 7.38 -12.65
CA ASN A 129 0.11 6.34 -13.61
C ASN A 129 -0.98 5.26 -13.70
N MET A 130 -1.51 4.83 -12.55
CA MET A 130 -2.64 3.88 -12.52
C MET A 130 -3.89 4.50 -13.11
N LYS A 131 -4.18 5.78 -12.83
CA LYS A 131 -5.29 6.53 -13.44
C LYS A 131 -5.17 6.50 -14.95
N ARG A 132 -4.04 6.93 -15.50
CA ARG A 132 -3.77 6.96 -16.95
C ARG A 132 -3.93 5.58 -17.58
N TRP A 133 -3.35 4.55 -16.95
CA TRP A 133 -3.48 3.18 -17.43
C TRP A 133 -4.94 2.72 -17.51
N ILE A 134 -5.77 3.03 -16.52
CA ILE A 134 -7.20 2.68 -16.48
C ILE A 134 -7.99 3.44 -17.56
N GLU A 135 -7.70 4.73 -17.76
CA GLU A 135 -8.32 5.56 -18.81
C GLU A 135 -7.98 5.06 -20.22
N GLU A 136 -6.71 4.73 -20.47
CA GLU A 136 -6.23 4.15 -21.74
C GLU A 136 -6.88 2.79 -22.04
N HIS A 137 -7.27 2.05 -21.01
CA HIS A 137 -7.98 0.77 -21.16
C HIS A 137 -9.52 0.92 -21.16
N GLY A 138 -10.02 2.14 -21.33
CA GLY A 138 -11.42 2.43 -21.69
C GLY A 138 -12.39 2.67 -20.54
N TYR A 139 -11.92 2.89 -19.31
CA TYR A 139 -12.82 3.33 -18.24
C TYR A 139 -13.28 4.79 -18.47
N LYS A 140 -14.57 5.05 -18.23
CA LYS A 140 -15.19 6.37 -18.52
C LYS A 140 -15.83 7.03 -17.28
N GLY A 141 -15.84 6.36 -16.12
CA GLY A 141 -16.36 6.91 -14.88
C GLY A 141 -15.39 7.89 -14.20
N GLY A 142 -15.81 8.48 -13.08
CA GLY A 142 -14.95 9.33 -12.26
C GLY A 142 -13.78 8.57 -11.66
N ILE A 143 -12.59 9.18 -11.62
CA ILE A 143 -11.39 8.59 -11.01
C ILE A 143 -10.79 9.59 -10.04
N ALA A 144 -10.74 9.22 -8.75
CA ALA A 144 -10.01 9.91 -7.72
C ALA A 144 -8.63 9.26 -7.48
N VAL A 145 -7.63 10.07 -7.16
CA VAL A 145 -6.27 9.59 -6.86
C VAL A 145 -6.05 9.60 -5.34
N HIS A 146 -5.68 8.42 -4.81
CA HIS A 146 -5.44 8.20 -3.39
C HIS A 146 -4.13 8.83 -2.89
N LYS A 147 -3.15 9.03 -3.78
CA LYS A 147 -1.78 9.51 -3.54
C LYS A 147 -0.93 8.53 -2.71
N MET A 148 -1.35 8.19 -1.50
CA MET A 148 -0.66 7.24 -0.62
C MET A 148 -1.68 6.48 0.22
N THR A 149 -1.42 5.22 0.54
CA THR A 149 -2.26 4.43 1.44
C THR A 149 -2.11 4.96 2.86
N ASP A 150 -3.22 5.32 3.51
CA ASP A 150 -3.18 5.75 4.91
C ASP A 150 -2.72 4.62 5.84
N TYR A 151 -2.13 5.01 6.96
CA TYR A 151 -1.59 4.07 7.95
C TYR A 151 -1.99 4.53 9.35
N THR A 152 -3.18 4.11 9.78
CA THR A 152 -3.86 4.59 11.01
C THR A 152 -3.49 3.79 12.25
N ALA A 153 -2.38 3.02 12.23
CA ALA A 153 -1.91 2.29 13.41
C ALA A 153 -1.69 3.26 14.59
N ASP A 154 -2.20 2.86 15.75
CA ASP A 154 -2.08 3.63 16.99
C ASP A 154 -0.74 3.32 17.66
N ALA A 155 0.32 3.91 17.10
CA ALA A 155 1.68 3.84 17.62
C ALA A 155 2.36 5.20 17.36
N GLU A 156 3.16 5.64 18.31
CA GLU A 156 3.99 6.83 18.16
C GLU A 156 5.38 6.41 17.69
N ALA A 157 5.95 7.19 16.75
CA ALA A 157 7.26 6.91 16.21
C ALA A 157 8.36 7.16 17.25
N ALA A 158 9.40 6.33 17.19
CA ALA A 158 10.64 6.60 17.92
C ALA A 158 11.21 7.96 17.50
N VAL A 159 11.90 8.61 18.44
CA VAL A 159 12.65 9.83 18.14
C VAL A 159 14.02 9.42 17.57
N HIS A 160 14.29 9.85 16.35
CA HIS A 160 15.54 9.58 15.68
C HIS A 160 16.45 10.81 15.76
N LYS A 161 17.78 10.54 15.74
CA LYS A 161 18.78 11.56 15.46
C LYS A 161 19.65 11.03 14.33
N TYR A 162 19.79 11.81 13.29
CA TYR A 162 20.73 11.49 12.23
C TYR A 162 22.15 11.54 12.77
N ASP A 163 22.85 10.40 12.68
CA ASP A 163 24.28 10.29 13.03
C ASP A 163 25.08 10.12 11.75
N VAL A 164 25.83 11.15 11.38
CA VAL A 164 26.67 11.15 10.18
C VAL A 164 27.63 9.95 10.24
N GLY A 165 27.63 9.14 9.18
CA GLY A 165 28.48 7.95 9.09
C GLY A 165 27.90 6.67 9.70
N LYS A 166 26.67 6.70 10.24
CA LYS A 166 25.96 5.53 10.77
C LYS A 166 24.58 5.34 10.13
N CYS A 167 24.52 5.36 8.81
CA CYS A 167 23.27 5.17 8.10
C CYS A 167 22.77 3.72 8.22
N LYS A 168 21.52 3.58 8.69
CA LYS A 168 20.79 2.32 8.75
C LYS A 168 19.53 2.40 7.91
N ILE A 169 19.35 1.44 7.03
CA ILE A 169 18.22 1.41 6.10
C ILE A 169 17.25 0.29 6.49
N LEU A 170 16.03 0.65 6.84
CA LEU A 170 14.96 -0.28 7.15
C LEU A 170 14.38 -0.90 5.87
N TYR A 171 14.31 -2.22 5.81
CA TYR A 171 13.51 -2.94 4.83
C TYR A 171 12.55 -3.91 5.53
N ALA A 172 11.26 -3.63 5.47
CA ALA A 172 10.22 -4.43 6.13
C ALA A 172 9.22 -5.05 5.14
N GLY A 173 8.80 -6.30 5.39
CA GLY A 173 7.76 -6.98 4.65
C GLY A 173 8.03 -8.44 4.31
N ALA A 174 7.48 -8.92 3.18
CA ALA A 174 7.76 -10.28 2.71
C ALA A 174 9.15 -10.31 2.04
N LEU A 175 10.06 -11.12 2.59
CA LEU A 175 11.48 -11.19 2.19
C LEU A 175 11.78 -12.38 1.27
N SER A 176 10.75 -13.00 0.69
CA SER A 176 10.96 -14.19 -0.15
C SER A 176 11.77 -13.87 -1.42
N ARG A 177 12.69 -14.74 -1.78
CA ARG A 177 13.53 -14.61 -2.99
C ARG A 177 12.70 -14.39 -4.26
N LYS A 178 11.53 -15.02 -4.35
CA LYS A 178 10.62 -14.83 -5.50
C LYS A 178 10.18 -13.38 -5.70
N LYS A 179 10.05 -12.62 -4.62
CA LYS A 179 9.60 -11.22 -4.66
C LYS A 179 10.77 -10.25 -4.64
N ASN A 180 11.80 -10.56 -3.89
CA ASN A 180 12.87 -9.64 -3.51
C ASN A 180 14.24 -10.33 -3.64
N ALA A 181 14.58 -10.82 -4.84
CA ALA A 181 15.88 -11.45 -5.09
C ALA A 181 17.04 -10.46 -4.90
N PHE A 182 16.80 -9.15 -5.12
CA PHE A 182 17.78 -8.09 -4.88
C PHE A 182 18.35 -8.10 -3.45
N LEU A 183 17.58 -8.54 -2.44
CA LEU A 183 18.06 -8.64 -1.05
C LEU A 183 19.22 -9.64 -0.92
N TYR A 184 19.21 -10.69 -1.72
CA TYR A 184 20.29 -11.69 -1.73
C TYR A 184 21.54 -11.18 -2.47
N GLU A 185 21.36 -10.26 -3.40
CA GLU A 185 22.45 -9.55 -4.05
C GLU A 185 23.10 -8.58 -3.06
N LEU A 186 22.31 -7.75 -2.35
CA LEU A 186 22.78 -6.88 -1.26
C LEU A 186 23.45 -7.66 -0.14
N ALA A 187 22.91 -8.83 0.23
CA ALA A 187 23.49 -9.69 1.29
C ALA A 187 24.89 -10.23 0.94
N ASN A 188 25.31 -10.10 -0.31
CA ASN A 188 26.64 -10.49 -0.79
C ASN A 188 27.49 -9.30 -1.27
N SER A 189 26.97 -8.07 -1.16
CA SER A 189 27.67 -6.85 -1.59
C SER A 189 28.46 -6.20 -0.44
N SER A 190 29.46 -5.40 -0.79
CA SER A 190 30.12 -4.50 0.15
C SER A 190 29.31 -3.20 0.21
N LEU A 191 28.85 -2.83 1.40
CA LEU A 191 27.99 -1.66 1.62
C LEU A 191 28.67 -0.72 2.62
N ASN A 192 28.50 0.60 2.45
CA ASN A 192 28.94 1.63 3.37
C ASN A 192 27.82 2.05 4.36
N TYR A 193 26.73 1.31 4.41
CA TYR A 193 25.56 1.52 5.27
C TYR A 193 25.03 0.16 5.75
N ASP A 194 24.29 0.16 6.85
CA ASP A 194 23.66 -1.04 7.36
C ASP A 194 22.25 -1.20 6.76
N ILE A 195 21.83 -2.45 6.50
CA ILE A 195 20.47 -2.81 6.13
C ILE A 195 19.84 -3.67 7.20
N GLU A 196 18.75 -3.21 7.76
CA GLU A 196 17.98 -3.86 8.81
C GLU A 196 16.75 -4.54 8.18
N LEU A 197 16.78 -5.87 8.08
CA LEU A 197 15.72 -6.66 7.41
C LEU A 197 14.73 -7.21 8.42
N TYR A 198 13.47 -6.79 8.30
CA TYR A 198 12.34 -7.26 9.12
C TYR A 198 11.28 -7.93 8.27
N GLY A 199 10.95 -9.17 8.58
CA GLY A 199 9.91 -9.92 7.89
C GLY A 199 10.17 -11.42 7.82
N ARG A 200 9.40 -12.10 6.98
CA ARG A 200 9.48 -13.57 6.82
C ARG A 200 9.92 -13.95 5.42
N GLY A 201 10.63 -15.08 5.33
CA GLY A 201 10.98 -15.72 4.05
C GLY A 201 12.36 -15.38 3.52
N PHE A 202 13.22 -14.74 4.31
CA PHE A 202 14.65 -14.57 4.01
C PHE A 202 15.45 -15.75 4.53
N ASP A 203 16.40 -16.22 3.75
CA ASP A 203 17.37 -17.24 4.14
C ASP A 203 18.64 -16.58 4.67
N ALA A 204 18.76 -16.48 6.00
CA ALA A 204 19.89 -15.83 6.67
C ALA A 204 21.24 -16.50 6.41
N SER A 205 21.26 -17.78 6.01
CA SER A 205 22.50 -18.48 5.65
C SER A 205 23.19 -17.91 4.41
N GLN A 206 22.48 -17.11 3.63
CA GLN A 206 23.00 -16.45 2.42
C GLN A 206 23.70 -15.12 2.70
N ILE A 207 23.69 -14.62 3.95
CA ILE A 207 24.33 -13.35 4.33
C ILE A 207 25.85 -13.55 4.40
N LYS A 208 26.59 -12.78 3.59
CA LYS A 208 28.06 -12.66 3.65
C LYS A 208 28.51 -11.24 4.02
N SER A 209 27.68 -10.26 3.75
CA SER A 209 27.95 -8.86 4.10
C SER A 209 27.78 -8.64 5.59
N LYS A 210 28.75 -8.02 6.25
CA LYS A 210 28.67 -7.62 7.67
C LYS A 210 27.65 -6.51 7.94
N ASN A 211 27.18 -5.84 6.90
CA ASN A 211 26.28 -4.71 6.97
C ASN A 211 24.80 -5.11 6.72
N VAL A 212 24.49 -6.40 6.59
CA VAL A 212 23.11 -6.86 6.39
C VAL A 212 22.66 -7.66 7.60
N HIS A 213 21.63 -7.17 8.30
CA HIS A 213 21.14 -7.71 9.56
C HIS A 213 19.72 -8.21 9.40
N TYR A 214 19.48 -9.50 9.67
CA TYR A 214 18.15 -10.10 9.60
C TYR A 214 17.58 -10.34 11.00
N HIS A 215 16.45 -9.70 11.30
CA HIS A 215 15.82 -9.72 12.63
C HIS A 215 14.56 -10.61 12.71
N GLY A 216 14.14 -11.21 11.58
CA GLY A 216 12.89 -11.95 11.56
C GLY A 216 11.65 -11.00 11.50
N PHE A 217 10.53 -11.50 11.95
CA PHE A 217 9.28 -10.74 11.93
C PHE A 217 9.16 -9.81 13.15
N MET A 218 8.86 -8.56 12.89
CA MET A 218 8.47 -7.56 13.88
C MET A 218 7.11 -6.99 13.48
N SER A 219 6.24 -6.69 14.45
CA SER A 219 4.96 -6.07 14.18
C SER A 219 5.15 -4.63 13.69
N ASP A 220 4.18 -4.12 12.94
CA ASP A 220 4.19 -2.73 12.49
C ASP A 220 4.19 -1.72 13.64
N THR A 221 3.46 -2.00 14.71
CA THR A 221 3.47 -1.18 15.93
C THR A 221 4.86 -1.10 16.54
N GLN A 222 5.55 -2.24 16.66
CA GLN A 222 6.92 -2.28 17.16
C GLN A 222 7.90 -1.58 16.20
N LEU A 223 7.79 -1.79 14.89
CA LEU A 223 8.62 -1.08 13.92
C LEU A 223 8.46 0.43 14.02
N ILE A 224 7.23 0.92 14.25
CA ILE A 224 6.98 2.36 14.42
C ILE A 224 7.64 2.88 15.70
N SER A 225 7.51 2.17 16.82
CA SER A 225 7.93 2.68 18.13
C SER A 225 9.37 2.36 18.53
N GLU A 226 10.01 1.36 17.92
CA GLU A 226 11.29 0.84 18.39
C GLU A 226 12.42 0.86 17.34
N ASN A 227 12.11 1.16 16.05
CA ASN A 227 13.18 1.19 15.05
C ASN A 227 14.19 2.31 15.34
N ASN A 228 15.44 2.09 14.91
CA ASN A 228 16.54 3.04 15.02
C ASN A 228 17.23 3.28 13.67
N CYS A 229 16.45 3.19 12.60
CA CYS A 229 16.93 3.37 11.23
C CYS A 229 16.94 4.84 10.82
N THR A 230 17.65 5.12 9.74
CA THR A 230 17.78 6.46 9.14
C THR A 230 16.84 6.62 7.95
N PHE A 231 16.72 5.61 7.11
CA PHE A 231 15.86 5.62 5.93
C PHE A 231 15.01 4.37 5.84
N GLY A 232 13.89 4.44 5.10
CA GLY A 232 13.09 3.28 4.71
C GLY A 232 13.26 2.97 3.22
N LEU A 233 13.61 1.73 2.85
CA LEU A 233 13.81 1.34 1.46
C LEU A 233 12.53 0.81 0.81
N VAL A 234 12.10 1.44 -0.27
CA VAL A 234 10.96 1.02 -1.10
C VAL A 234 11.48 0.47 -2.42
N TRP A 235 11.74 -0.82 -2.43
CA TRP A 235 12.26 -1.56 -3.58
C TRP A 235 11.62 -2.95 -3.61
N ASP A 236 11.36 -3.47 -4.79
CA ASP A 236 10.93 -4.85 -5.03
C ASP A 236 11.56 -5.33 -6.35
N GLY A 237 11.77 -6.63 -6.50
CA GLY A 237 12.24 -7.19 -7.76
C GLY A 237 13.51 -8.02 -7.64
N ASN A 238 14.18 -8.19 -8.78
CA ASN A 238 15.21 -9.21 -8.92
C ASN A 238 16.64 -8.64 -8.89
N SER A 239 16.83 -7.34 -9.05
CA SER A 239 18.13 -6.68 -9.20
C SER A 239 18.27 -5.46 -8.30
N ILE A 240 19.51 -5.11 -7.96
CA ILE A 240 19.88 -3.84 -7.32
C ILE A 240 19.94 -2.68 -8.31
N ASP A 241 20.09 -2.95 -9.60
CA ASP A 241 20.21 -1.92 -10.65
C ASP A 241 18.88 -1.29 -11.03
N ALA A 242 17.79 -2.07 -10.97
CA ALA A 242 16.43 -1.59 -11.26
C ALA A 242 15.37 -2.49 -10.63
N CYS A 243 14.18 -1.94 -10.41
CA CYS A 243 13.02 -2.72 -9.97
C CYS A 243 12.45 -3.55 -11.14
N GLU A 244 13.00 -4.74 -11.34
CA GLU A 244 12.66 -5.64 -12.42
C GLU A 244 11.77 -6.81 -12.00
N GLY A 245 11.29 -7.59 -13.00
CA GLY A 245 10.38 -8.70 -12.80
C GLY A 245 8.95 -8.24 -12.49
N ALA A 246 8.05 -9.20 -12.28
CA ALA A 246 6.62 -8.91 -12.14
C ALA A 246 6.26 -8.03 -10.91
N TYR A 247 7.02 -8.14 -9.83
CA TYR A 247 6.83 -7.34 -8.63
C TYR A 247 7.50 -5.98 -8.74
N GLY A 248 8.74 -5.92 -9.23
CA GLY A 248 9.49 -4.68 -9.40
C GLY A 248 8.84 -3.76 -10.44
N SER A 249 8.54 -4.28 -11.64
CA SER A 249 7.87 -3.49 -12.69
C SER A 249 6.49 -2.96 -12.26
N TYR A 250 5.81 -3.64 -11.32
CA TYR A 250 4.51 -3.18 -10.82
C TYR A 250 4.62 -1.91 -9.99
N LEU A 251 5.81 -1.57 -9.45
CA LEU A 251 6.05 -0.29 -8.76
C LEU A 251 5.79 0.93 -9.65
N LYS A 252 5.84 0.78 -10.98
CA LYS A 252 5.44 1.84 -11.93
C LYS A 252 3.94 2.18 -11.88
N LEU A 253 3.12 1.34 -11.26
CA LEU A 253 1.66 1.49 -11.20
C LEU A 253 1.09 1.54 -9.78
N ASN A 254 1.74 0.93 -8.78
CA ASN A 254 1.20 0.90 -7.42
C ASN A 254 2.00 1.77 -6.45
N ASN A 255 1.36 2.09 -5.33
CA ASN A 255 2.03 2.69 -4.17
C ASN A 255 2.11 1.62 -3.08
N PRO A 256 3.31 1.09 -2.78
CA PRO A 256 3.48 0.05 -1.76
C PRO A 256 3.15 0.60 -0.36
N ILE A 257 2.38 -0.16 0.42
CA ILE A 257 2.03 0.22 1.80
C ILE A 257 3.25 0.38 2.72
N LYS A 258 4.39 -0.27 2.39
CA LYS A 258 5.63 -0.09 3.14
C LYS A 258 6.12 1.36 3.15
N THR A 259 5.83 2.13 2.09
CA THR A 259 6.11 3.57 2.07
C THR A 259 5.42 4.28 3.22
N SER A 260 4.13 4.01 3.41
CA SER A 260 3.34 4.61 4.50
C SER A 260 3.81 4.13 5.88
N LEU A 261 4.20 2.87 6.01
CA LEU A 261 4.80 2.35 7.25
C LEU A 261 6.08 3.13 7.60
N TYR A 262 6.99 3.34 6.63
CA TYR A 262 8.23 4.07 6.88
C TYR A 262 7.99 5.54 7.23
N ILE A 263 7.03 6.18 6.56
CA ILE A 263 6.61 7.54 6.94
C ILE A 263 6.05 7.57 8.37
N ARG A 264 5.27 6.53 8.79
CA ARG A 264 4.80 6.39 10.17
C ARG A 264 5.92 6.08 11.17
N CYS A 265 7.03 5.50 10.71
CA CYS A 265 8.27 5.37 11.48
C CYS A 265 9.09 6.67 11.55
N HIS A 266 8.64 7.75 10.97
CA HIS A 266 9.34 9.03 10.78
C HIS A 266 10.65 8.89 9.96
N LEU A 267 10.71 7.91 9.06
CA LEU A 267 11.87 7.68 8.19
C LEU A 267 11.65 8.30 6.81
N PRO A 268 12.54 9.18 6.33
CA PRO A 268 12.63 9.50 4.92
C PRO A 268 12.80 8.24 4.08
N VAL A 269 12.20 8.21 2.89
CA VAL A 269 12.21 7.01 2.07
C VAL A 269 13.20 7.09 0.92
N ILE A 270 13.84 5.96 0.61
CA ILE A 270 14.59 5.75 -0.62
C ILE A 270 13.71 4.96 -1.57
N VAL A 271 13.42 5.51 -2.74
CA VAL A 271 12.53 4.89 -3.71
C VAL A 271 13.17 4.83 -5.09
N TRP A 272 12.79 3.82 -5.88
CA TRP A 272 13.18 3.79 -7.29
C TRP A 272 12.58 4.98 -8.04
N GLU A 273 13.39 5.70 -8.82
CA GLU A 273 12.98 6.93 -9.51
C GLU A 273 11.83 6.73 -10.51
N GLN A 274 11.70 5.52 -11.10
CA GLN A 274 10.62 5.16 -12.01
C GLN A 274 9.39 4.57 -11.30
N ALA A 275 9.43 4.41 -9.97
CA ALA A 275 8.25 4.00 -9.21
C ALA A 275 7.20 5.11 -9.22
N ALA A 276 5.92 4.75 -9.32
CA ALA A 276 4.84 5.74 -9.32
C ALA A 276 4.79 6.59 -8.04
N ILE A 277 5.23 6.04 -6.91
CA ILE A 277 5.32 6.77 -5.64
C ILE A 277 6.40 7.86 -5.64
N ALA A 278 7.37 7.81 -6.56
CA ALA A 278 8.44 8.81 -6.65
C ALA A 278 7.90 10.23 -6.91
N GLU A 279 6.76 10.36 -7.61
CA GLU A 279 6.07 11.64 -7.80
C GLU A 279 5.69 12.26 -6.45
N VAL A 280 5.05 11.49 -5.56
CA VAL A 280 4.64 11.96 -4.23
C VAL A 280 5.86 12.22 -3.33
N VAL A 281 6.88 11.37 -3.39
CA VAL A 281 8.13 11.55 -2.61
C VAL A 281 8.80 12.86 -2.95
N LYS A 282 8.91 13.21 -4.24
CA LYS A 282 9.47 14.48 -4.72
C LYS A 282 8.56 15.67 -4.37
N GLU A 283 7.24 15.54 -4.61
CA GLU A 283 6.27 16.62 -4.32
C GLU A 283 6.28 17.00 -2.84
N LYS A 284 6.37 16.02 -1.96
CA LYS A 284 6.31 16.23 -0.50
C LYS A 284 7.68 16.42 0.15
N GLY A 285 8.78 16.17 -0.56
CA GLY A 285 10.11 16.23 0.00
C GLY A 285 10.32 15.28 1.17
N ILE A 286 9.83 14.04 1.04
CA ILE A 286 9.80 13.02 2.11
C ILE A 286 10.80 11.89 1.88
N GLY A 287 11.78 12.11 1.01
CA GLY A 287 12.79 11.11 0.72
C GLY A 287 13.56 11.41 -0.55
N VAL A 288 14.31 10.43 -1.03
CA VAL A 288 15.18 10.50 -2.19
C VAL A 288 14.82 9.45 -3.23
N CYS A 289 15.08 9.79 -4.50
CA CYS A 289 14.81 8.89 -5.63
C CYS A 289 16.13 8.45 -6.24
N VAL A 290 16.31 7.15 -6.44
CA VAL A 290 17.52 6.53 -6.98
C VAL A 290 17.23 5.77 -8.26
N ALA A 291 18.16 5.75 -9.21
CA ALA A 291 18.09 4.92 -10.39
C ALA A 291 18.45 3.46 -10.05
N SER A 292 19.47 3.27 -9.21
CA SER A 292 20.01 2.00 -8.73
C SER A 292 20.23 2.04 -7.21
N LEU A 293 20.22 0.88 -6.54
CA LEU A 293 20.63 0.79 -5.13
C LEU A 293 22.13 1.05 -4.93
N GLN A 294 22.93 1.01 -5.99
CA GLN A 294 24.36 1.41 -5.96
C GLN A 294 24.51 2.92 -5.70
N ASP A 295 23.49 3.74 -6.02
CA ASP A 295 23.51 5.18 -5.76
C ASP A 295 23.40 5.53 -4.26
N ILE A 296 23.00 4.56 -3.43
CA ILE A 296 22.76 4.79 -1.99
C ILE A 296 24.06 5.16 -1.29
N ASP A 297 25.18 4.51 -1.59
CA ASP A 297 26.49 4.82 -0.99
C ASP A 297 26.86 6.30 -1.18
N LYS A 298 26.56 6.86 -2.37
CA LYS A 298 26.79 8.27 -2.66
C LYS A 298 25.86 9.18 -1.84
N ILE A 299 24.56 8.85 -1.79
CA ILE A 299 23.57 9.61 -1.03
C ILE A 299 23.95 9.66 0.46
N VAL A 300 24.31 8.51 1.03
CA VAL A 300 24.72 8.41 2.44
C VAL A 300 25.98 9.22 2.74
N ALA A 301 26.91 9.29 1.77
CA ALA A 301 28.15 10.05 1.92
C ALA A 301 27.96 11.59 1.76
N GLU A 302 26.99 12.02 0.95
CA GLU A 302 26.82 13.42 0.56
C GLU A 302 25.72 14.16 1.34
N ILE A 303 24.72 13.44 1.90
CA ILE A 303 23.60 14.09 2.61
C ILE A 303 24.07 14.79 3.88
N THR A 304 23.79 16.09 3.96
CA THR A 304 24.10 16.86 5.15
C THR A 304 23.06 16.68 6.25
N PRO A 305 23.41 16.94 7.54
CA PRO A 305 22.43 16.92 8.63
C PRO A 305 21.24 17.84 8.37
N GLU A 306 21.46 19.03 7.82
CA GLU A 306 20.41 20.00 7.51
C GLU A 306 19.45 19.51 6.42
N GLU A 307 19.97 18.82 5.41
CA GLU A 307 19.15 18.20 4.37
C GLU A 307 18.31 17.04 4.94
N TYR A 308 18.91 16.21 5.78
CA TYR A 308 18.20 15.12 6.45
C TYR A 308 17.09 15.66 7.36
N ASP A 309 17.38 16.63 8.21
CA ASP A 309 16.40 17.27 9.11
C ASP A 309 15.21 17.86 8.34
N LYS A 310 15.45 18.42 7.16
CA LYS A 310 14.38 18.90 6.28
C LYS A 310 13.49 17.75 5.77
N LEU A 311 14.08 16.63 5.35
CA LEU A 311 13.32 15.46 4.93
C LEU A 311 12.51 14.89 6.11
N GLU A 312 13.12 14.72 7.27
CA GLU A 312 12.48 14.19 8.47
C GLU A 312 11.30 15.07 8.92
N LYS A 313 11.47 16.39 8.94
CA LYS A 313 10.39 17.34 9.25
C LYS A 313 9.18 17.15 8.32
N ASN A 314 9.43 17.04 7.01
CA ASN A 314 8.36 16.79 6.03
C ASN A 314 7.70 15.43 6.26
N VAL A 315 8.48 14.40 6.59
CA VAL A 315 7.98 13.06 6.92
C VAL A 315 7.08 13.10 8.15
N ILE A 316 7.47 13.80 9.21
CA ILE A 316 6.66 13.96 10.43
C ILE A 316 5.31 14.62 10.12
N GLU A 317 5.30 15.69 9.33
CA GLU A 317 4.07 16.35 8.90
C GLU A 317 3.17 15.40 8.06
N TRP A 318 3.77 14.69 7.10
CA TRP A 318 3.03 13.74 6.27
C TRP A 318 2.55 12.52 7.06
N SER A 319 3.29 12.09 8.09
CA SER A 319 2.90 11.03 9.02
C SER A 319 1.58 11.34 9.72
N LYS A 320 1.34 12.61 10.10
CA LYS A 320 0.07 13.06 10.71
C LYS A 320 -1.10 12.88 9.74
N GLU A 321 -0.91 13.25 8.47
CA GLU A 321 -1.93 13.08 7.42
C GLU A 321 -2.31 11.61 7.27
N LEU A 322 -1.32 10.70 7.22
CA LEU A 322 -1.55 9.26 7.10
C LEU A 322 -2.19 8.65 8.34
N LYS A 323 -1.83 9.12 9.54
CA LYS A 323 -2.42 8.68 10.80
C LYS A 323 -3.92 9.01 10.87
N HIS A 324 -4.33 10.17 10.36
CA HIS A 324 -5.72 10.62 10.34
C HIS A 324 -6.55 10.09 9.16
N GLY A 325 -5.94 9.35 8.24
CA GLY A 325 -6.67 8.77 7.10
C GLY A 325 -7.05 9.79 6.02
N ASN A 326 -6.34 10.91 5.92
CA ASN A 326 -6.74 12.04 5.08
C ASN A 326 -6.65 11.74 3.58
N CYS A 327 -5.74 10.86 3.14
CA CYS A 327 -5.67 10.45 1.73
C CYS A 327 -6.95 9.70 1.31
N THR A 328 -7.40 8.74 2.11
CA THR A 328 -8.64 7.97 1.85
C THR A 328 -9.87 8.85 1.94
N ARG A 329 -9.97 9.71 2.97
CA ARG A 329 -11.09 10.65 3.14
C ARG A 329 -11.25 11.56 1.93
N ASN A 330 -10.14 12.15 1.47
CA ASN A 330 -10.14 13.05 0.33
C ASN A 330 -10.52 12.33 -0.98
N ALA A 331 -9.98 11.15 -1.22
CA ALA A 331 -10.30 10.37 -2.41
C ALA A 331 -11.78 9.90 -2.44
N ILE A 332 -12.31 9.47 -1.29
CA ILE A 332 -13.74 9.11 -1.16
C ILE A 332 -14.61 10.33 -1.41
N ASN A 333 -14.32 11.49 -0.79
CA ASN A 333 -15.09 12.72 -0.98
C ASN A 333 -15.08 13.16 -2.44
N GLN A 334 -13.95 13.10 -3.13
CA GLN A 334 -13.87 13.38 -4.56
C GLN A 334 -14.76 12.45 -5.40
N CYS A 335 -14.79 11.15 -5.08
CA CYS A 335 -15.70 10.22 -5.75
C CYS A 335 -17.18 10.53 -5.45
N LEU A 336 -17.51 10.95 -4.22
CA LEU A 336 -18.88 11.35 -3.87
C LEU A 336 -19.35 12.58 -4.66
N GLU A 337 -18.44 13.52 -4.97
CA GLU A 337 -18.72 14.67 -5.84
C GLU A 337 -19.02 14.24 -7.28
N TYR A 338 -18.28 13.28 -7.85
CA TYR A 338 -18.53 12.75 -9.18
C TYR A 338 -19.92 12.05 -9.31
N LEU A 339 -20.52 11.66 -8.19
CA LEU A 339 -21.78 10.91 -8.14
C LEU A 339 -23.00 11.77 -7.74
N LYS A 340 -22.80 13.07 -7.62
CA LYS A 340 -23.92 14.03 -7.45
C LYS A 340 -24.69 14.19 -8.75
#